data_dd8bf99405a0cb00b4246dc077a4b043
#
_entry.id   dd8bf99405a0cb00b4246dc077a4b043
#
_cell.length_a   1.000
_cell.length_b   1.000
_cell.length_c   1.000
_cell.angle_alpha   90.00
_cell.angle_beta   90.00
_cell.angle_gamma   90.00
#
_symmetry.space_group_name_H-M   'P 1'
#
loop_
_entity.id
_entity.type
_entity.pdbx_description
1 polymer ?
#
loop_
_entity_poly.entity_id
_entity_poly.type
_entity_poly.pdbx_seq_one_letter_code
_entity_poly.pdbx_strand_id
1 'polypeptide(L)'
;MTNQATLIINAAIVNEGRLTEEDVLIKNGRIEAIGVNISVPNGLEVIDANGKLLLPGLIDDQVHFREPGLTHKGGIRSESMAAIAGGVTSFMDMPNVDPPTLTRELLLQKYEIARGKAHANYAFYMGSSNDNIDEIKSLQVGDACGVKIFMGASTGNLLVDDLSLIHI
;
A
#
# COMPACT_ATOMS: atom_id res chain seq x y z
N MET A 1 4.45 -13.98 -20.77
CA MET A 1 4.82 -12.78 -19.99
C MET A 1 5.82 -12.03 -20.84
N THR A 2 5.47 -10.83 -21.30
CA THR A 2 6.39 -9.96 -22.04
C THR A 2 7.53 -9.60 -21.08
N ASN A 3 8.74 -9.83 -21.49
CA ASN A 3 9.97 -9.52 -20.74
C ASN A 3 10.11 -7.98 -20.71
N GLN A 4 9.30 -7.33 -19.88
CA GLN A 4 9.21 -5.88 -19.82
C GLN A 4 10.34 -5.38 -18.94
N ALA A 5 11.28 -4.68 -19.56
CA ALA A 5 12.36 -4.04 -18.85
C ALA A 5 12.44 -2.55 -19.24
N THR A 6 12.74 -1.71 -18.27
CA THR A 6 12.88 -0.26 -18.42
C THR A 6 14.20 0.17 -17.80
N LEU A 7 14.96 1.00 -18.51
CA LEU A 7 16.17 1.63 -18.00
C LEU A 7 15.89 3.10 -17.71
N ILE A 8 16.12 3.55 -16.48
CA ILE A 8 16.10 4.97 -16.12
C ILE A 8 17.56 5.43 -16.10
N ILE A 9 17.89 6.44 -16.91
CA ILE A 9 19.23 7.01 -17.02
C ILE A 9 19.28 8.44 -16.49
N ASN A 10 20.48 8.91 -16.14
CA ASN A 10 20.73 10.28 -15.70
C ASN A 10 19.85 10.69 -14.49
N ALA A 11 19.62 9.78 -13.58
CA ALA A 11 18.82 10.04 -12.37
C ALA A 11 19.72 10.46 -11.19
N ALA A 12 19.26 11.44 -10.42
CA ALA A 12 19.80 11.75 -9.11
C ALA A 12 19.02 10.92 -8.06
N ILE A 13 19.55 9.76 -7.69
CA ILE A 13 18.88 8.80 -6.80
C ILE A 13 19.04 9.25 -5.35
N VAL A 14 17.90 9.42 -4.66
CA VAL A 14 17.85 9.70 -3.22
C VAL A 14 17.37 8.44 -2.49
N ASN A 15 18.29 7.75 -1.84
CA ASN A 15 17.98 6.54 -1.09
C ASN A 15 18.93 6.37 0.10
N GLU A 16 18.43 5.86 1.23
CA GLU A 16 19.21 5.56 2.44
C GLU A 16 20.14 6.71 2.90
N GLY A 17 19.63 7.95 2.82
CA GLY A 17 20.38 9.16 3.21
C GLY A 17 21.50 9.55 2.25
N ARG A 18 21.56 8.98 1.06
CA ARG A 18 22.55 9.28 0.03
C ARG A 18 21.90 9.88 -1.21
N LEU A 19 22.68 10.67 -1.93
CA LEU A 19 22.38 11.17 -3.26
C LEU A 19 23.47 10.67 -4.21
N THR A 20 23.10 9.88 -5.21
CA THR A 20 24.02 9.35 -6.22
C THR A 20 23.49 9.62 -7.62
N GLU A 21 24.40 9.82 -8.60
CA GLU A 21 24.03 9.96 -10.01
C GLU A 21 24.28 8.60 -10.69
N GLU A 22 23.23 7.82 -10.89
CA GLU A 22 23.28 6.46 -11.39
C GLU A 22 22.07 6.13 -12.26
N ASP A 23 22.19 5.05 -13.02
CA ASP A 23 21.10 4.47 -13.80
C ASP A 23 20.39 3.38 -12.98
N VAL A 24 19.11 3.13 -13.28
CA VAL A 24 18.32 2.06 -12.64
C VAL A 24 17.71 1.18 -13.72
N LEU A 25 18.08 -0.10 -13.72
CA LEU A 25 17.46 -1.11 -14.56
C LEU A 25 16.33 -1.80 -13.80
N ILE A 26 15.12 -1.68 -14.33
CA ILE A 26 13.93 -2.37 -13.83
C ILE A 26 13.61 -3.51 -14.80
N LYS A 27 13.40 -4.72 -14.27
CA LYS A 27 13.03 -5.90 -15.04
C LYS A 27 11.98 -6.70 -14.31
N ASN A 28 10.90 -7.03 -15.02
CA ASN A 28 9.78 -7.79 -14.45
C ASN A 28 9.23 -7.17 -13.14
N GLY A 29 9.14 -5.83 -13.06
CA GLY A 29 8.64 -5.11 -11.90
C GLY A 29 9.57 -5.08 -10.69
N ARG A 30 10.86 -5.42 -10.87
CA ARG A 30 11.87 -5.39 -9.81
C ARG A 30 13.09 -4.58 -10.25
N ILE A 31 13.77 -3.94 -9.30
CA ILE A 31 15.07 -3.31 -9.52
C ILE A 31 16.08 -4.46 -9.71
N GLU A 32 16.64 -4.56 -10.93
CA GLU A 32 17.63 -5.57 -11.31
C GLU A 32 19.05 -5.08 -11.03
N ALA A 33 19.31 -3.80 -11.31
CA ALA A 33 20.61 -3.19 -11.10
C ALA A 33 20.50 -1.67 -10.87
N ILE A 34 21.44 -1.15 -10.09
CA ILE A 34 21.70 0.29 -9.93
C ILE A 34 23.20 0.48 -10.18
N GLY A 35 23.59 1.43 -10.99
CA GLY A 35 25.00 1.71 -11.30
C GLY A 35 25.20 2.69 -12.44
N VAL A 36 26.42 2.97 -12.77
CA VAL A 36 26.78 3.95 -13.81
C VAL A 36 26.95 3.24 -15.16
N ASN A 37 26.38 3.80 -16.22
CA ASN A 37 26.51 3.29 -17.60
C ASN A 37 26.05 1.83 -17.74
N ILE A 38 24.86 1.51 -17.24
CA ILE A 38 24.30 0.17 -17.36
C ILE A 38 24.09 -0.18 -18.83
N SER A 39 24.82 -1.19 -19.32
CA SER A 39 24.69 -1.68 -20.69
C SER A 39 23.46 -2.57 -20.80
N VAL A 40 22.57 -2.26 -21.72
CA VAL A 40 21.32 -3.00 -21.95
C VAL A 40 21.17 -3.40 -23.42
N PRO A 41 20.45 -4.49 -23.73
CA PRO A 41 20.13 -4.87 -25.09
C PRO A 41 19.29 -3.79 -25.80
N ASN A 42 19.44 -3.71 -27.12
CA ASN A 42 18.62 -2.83 -27.96
C ASN A 42 17.14 -3.16 -27.83
N GLY A 43 16.30 -2.12 -27.83
CA GLY A 43 14.83 -2.27 -27.81
C GLY A 43 14.21 -2.20 -26.43
N LEU A 44 14.98 -1.85 -25.39
CA LEU A 44 14.43 -1.52 -24.08
C LEU A 44 13.78 -0.12 -24.09
N GLU A 45 12.75 0.05 -23.25
CA GLU A 45 12.26 1.38 -22.92
C GLU A 45 13.32 2.12 -22.08
N VAL A 46 13.71 3.32 -22.54
CA VAL A 46 14.67 4.16 -21.83
C VAL A 46 13.96 5.44 -21.39
N ILE A 47 14.03 5.73 -20.10
CA ILE A 47 13.53 6.97 -19.49
C ILE A 47 14.74 7.80 -19.10
N ASP A 48 14.94 8.95 -19.75
CA ASP A 48 15.94 9.93 -19.35
C ASP A 48 15.38 10.80 -18.23
N ALA A 49 15.88 10.65 -17.02
CA ALA A 49 15.49 11.45 -15.87
C ALA A 49 16.00 12.90 -15.95
N ASN A 50 16.99 13.16 -16.82
CA ASN A 50 17.54 14.50 -17.05
C ASN A 50 17.90 15.23 -15.73
N GLY A 51 18.60 14.54 -14.84
CA GLY A 51 19.02 15.06 -13.54
C GLY A 51 17.89 15.20 -12.50
N LYS A 52 16.68 14.71 -12.78
CA LYS A 52 15.59 14.71 -11.80
C LYS A 52 15.88 13.75 -10.66
N LEU A 53 15.33 14.07 -9.49
CA LEU A 53 15.39 13.19 -8.33
C LEU A 53 14.57 11.94 -8.58
N LEU A 54 15.19 10.79 -8.32
CA LEU A 54 14.53 9.48 -8.29
C LEU A 54 14.50 8.98 -6.85
N LEU A 55 13.30 8.75 -6.34
CA LEU A 55 13.07 8.26 -5.00
C LEU A 55 12.35 6.90 -5.04
N PRO A 56 12.53 6.05 -4.00
CA PRO A 56 11.60 4.95 -3.77
C PRO A 56 10.17 5.46 -3.68
N GLY A 57 9.20 4.70 -4.20
CA GLY A 57 7.80 5.05 -4.05
C GLY A 57 7.40 5.17 -2.59
N LEU A 58 6.61 6.18 -2.26
CA LEU A 58 6.16 6.41 -0.90
C LEU A 58 5.18 5.33 -0.45
N ILE A 59 5.20 5.04 0.84
CA ILE A 59 4.24 4.14 1.51
C ILE A 59 3.42 5.00 2.45
N ASP A 60 2.09 5.00 2.28
CA ASP A 60 1.15 5.60 3.21
C ASP A 60 0.53 4.49 4.06
N ASP A 61 0.90 4.44 5.32
CA ASP A 61 0.50 3.39 6.26
C ASP A 61 -0.85 3.66 6.94
N GLN A 62 -1.51 4.77 6.60
CA GLN A 62 -2.81 5.13 7.18
C GLN A 62 -3.71 5.91 6.23
N VAL A 63 -4.47 5.19 5.39
CA VAL A 63 -5.46 5.82 4.51
C VAL A 63 -6.88 5.41 4.87
N HIS A 64 -7.86 6.19 4.39
CA HIS A 64 -9.28 5.94 4.56
C HIS A 64 -10.00 6.02 3.20
N PHE A 65 -9.91 4.96 2.41
CA PHE A 65 -10.49 4.91 1.06
C PHE A 65 -11.99 4.59 1.04
N ARG A 66 -12.56 4.25 2.19
CA ARG A 66 -14.00 4.16 2.43
C ARG A 66 -14.77 3.11 1.63
N GLU A 67 -14.12 2.20 0.97
CA GLU A 67 -14.75 1.05 0.30
C GLU A 67 -14.49 -0.24 1.10
N PRO A 68 -15.52 -1.04 1.37
CA PRO A 68 -16.91 -0.96 0.91
C PRO A 68 -17.79 0.06 1.66
N GLY A 69 -19.00 0.26 1.13
CA GLY A 69 -20.16 0.88 1.76
C GLY A 69 -20.17 2.42 1.81
N LEU A 70 -19.02 3.08 1.86
CA LEU A 70 -18.91 4.54 1.99
C LEU A 70 -18.26 5.19 0.76
N THR A 71 -18.42 4.60 -0.41
CA THR A 71 -17.76 5.01 -1.67
C THR A 71 -18.13 6.41 -2.16
N HIS A 72 -19.20 6.99 -1.63
CA HIS A 72 -19.55 8.41 -1.86
C HIS A 72 -18.51 9.39 -1.29
N LYS A 73 -17.65 8.93 -0.37
CA LYS A 73 -16.54 9.70 0.20
C LYS A 73 -15.22 9.45 -0.50
N GLY A 74 -15.10 8.29 -1.16
CA GLY A 74 -13.90 7.84 -1.87
C GLY A 74 -13.95 6.33 -2.09
N GLY A 75 -13.31 5.84 -3.14
CA GLY A 75 -13.25 4.43 -3.46
C GLY A 75 -11.83 3.98 -3.74
N ILE A 76 -11.55 2.68 -3.64
CA ILE A 76 -10.20 2.12 -3.82
C ILE A 76 -9.62 2.53 -5.17
N ARG A 77 -10.43 2.55 -6.24
CA ARG A 77 -9.96 2.91 -7.57
C ARG A 77 -9.51 4.38 -7.65
N SER A 78 -10.39 5.31 -7.26
CA SER A 78 -10.12 6.75 -7.36
C SER A 78 -8.98 7.18 -6.46
N GLU A 79 -9.01 6.72 -5.21
CA GLU A 79 -8.05 7.13 -4.20
C GLU A 79 -6.65 6.52 -4.45
N SER A 80 -6.58 5.26 -4.95
CA SER A 80 -5.29 4.69 -5.33
C SER A 80 -4.69 5.36 -6.59
N MET A 81 -5.51 5.85 -7.52
CA MET A 81 -5.04 6.70 -8.63
C MET A 81 -4.47 8.03 -8.11
N ALA A 82 -5.17 8.68 -7.19
CA ALA A 82 -4.70 9.91 -6.56
C ALA A 82 -3.39 9.68 -5.79
N ALA A 83 -3.27 8.55 -5.08
CA ALA A 83 -2.06 8.14 -4.38
C ALA A 83 -0.86 8.04 -5.36
N ILE A 84 -1.01 7.30 -6.47
CA ILE A 84 0.04 7.17 -7.49
C ILE A 84 0.40 8.54 -8.08
N ALA A 85 -0.58 9.39 -8.38
CA ALA A 85 -0.32 10.73 -8.89
C ALA A 85 0.49 11.60 -7.92
N GLY A 86 0.39 11.33 -6.60
CA GLY A 86 1.17 11.97 -5.54
C GLY A 86 2.49 11.26 -5.21
N GLY A 87 2.82 10.15 -5.90
CA GLY A 87 4.05 9.38 -5.64
C GLY A 87 3.93 8.31 -4.56
N VAL A 88 2.71 8.07 -4.02
CA VAL A 88 2.44 6.98 -3.08
C VAL A 88 2.18 5.70 -3.87
N THR A 89 3.09 4.73 -3.78
CA THR A 89 3.03 3.48 -4.55
C THR A 89 2.50 2.30 -3.75
N SER A 90 2.33 2.48 -2.43
CA SER A 90 1.77 1.47 -1.53
C SER A 90 0.95 2.15 -0.45
N PHE A 91 -0.18 1.55 -0.09
CA PHE A 91 -1.04 2.08 0.98
C PHE A 91 -1.54 0.99 1.91
N MET A 92 -1.85 1.38 3.14
CA MET A 92 -2.51 0.53 4.14
C MET A 92 -3.82 1.19 4.58
N ASP A 93 -4.96 0.55 4.24
CA ASP A 93 -6.28 1.14 4.44
C ASP A 93 -6.95 0.66 5.72
N MET A 94 -7.55 1.61 6.40
CA MET A 94 -8.17 1.45 7.71
C MET A 94 -9.49 0.67 7.66
N PRO A 95 -9.90 0.01 8.78
CA PRO A 95 -11.05 -0.89 8.82
C PRO A 95 -12.40 -0.18 8.95
N ASN A 96 -12.44 1.14 9.11
CA ASN A 96 -13.68 1.90 9.36
C ASN A 96 -14.45 2.21 8.07
N VAL A 97 -14.95 1.18 7.48
CA VAL A 97 -15.81 1.10 6.28
C VAL A 97 -17.19 0.54 6.66
N ASP A 98 -18.06 0.23 5.71
CA ASP A 98 -19.39 -0.32 5.98
C ASP A 98 -19.67 -1.57 5.12
N PRO A 99 -19.80 -2.76 5.73
CA PRO A 99 -19.59 -3.04 7.16
C PRO A 99 -18.12 -2.88 7.58
N PRO A 100 -17.84 -2.55 8.86
CA PRO A 100 -16.46 -2.41 9.35
C PRO A 100 -15.73 -3.75 9.30
N THR A 101 -14.44 -3.72 8.97
CA THR A 101 -13.62 -4.92 8.75
C THR A 101 -13.25 -5.57 10.09
N LEU A 102 -14.20 -6.25 10.74
CA LEU A 102 -14.08 -6.84 12.07
C LEU A 102 -13.91 -8.37 12.07
N THR A 103 -14.06 -9.01 10.93
CA THR A 103 -13.88 -10.46 10.78
C THR A 103 -12.86 -10.76 9.70
N ARG A 104 -12.24 -11.95 9.79
CA ARG A 104 -11.31 -12.43 8.77
C ARG A 104 -12.01 -12.53 7.39
N GLU A 105 -13.27 -12.91 7.37
CA GLU A 105 -14.06 -12.99 6.15
C GLU A 105 -14.19 -11.61 5.48
N LEU A 106 -14.59 -10.57 6.24
CA LEU A 106 -14.71 -9.20 5.74
C LEU A 106 -13.36 -8.65 5.25
N LEU A 107 -12.26 -9.01 5.91
CA LEU A 107 -10.92 -8.66 5.48
C LEU A 107 -10.60 -9.26 4.10
N LEU A 108 -10.85 -10.54 3.91
CA LEU A 108 -10.65 -11.23 2.63
C LEU A 108 -11.57 -10.66 1.53
N GLN A 109 -12.81 -10.36 1.85
CA GLN A 109 -13.74 -9.70 0.91
C GLN A 109 -13.18 -8.32 0.48
N LYS A 110 -12.58 -7.56 1.38
CA LYS A 110 -11.97 -6.26 1.05
C LYS A 110 -10.78 -6.43 0.09
N TYR A 111 -9.96 -7.47 0.27
CA TYR A 111 -8.91 -7.82 -0.71
C TYR A 111 -9.50 -8.17 -2.09
N GLU A 112 -10.59 -8.92 -2.15
CA GLU A 112 -11.25 -9.24 -3.43
C GLU A 112 -11.84 -7.98 -4.10
N ILE A 113 -12.41 -7.06 -3.32
CA ILE A 113 -12.89 -5.76 -3.83
C ILE A 113 -11.75 -4.94 -4.45
N ALA A 114 -10.58 -4.95 -3.82
CA ALA A 114 -9.42 -4.22 -4.30
C ALA A 114 -8.77 -4.84 -5.54
N ARG A 115 -8.94 -6.16 -5.73
CA ARG A 115 -8.37 -6.89 -6.85
C ARG A 115 -8.84 -6.31 -8.18
N GLY A 116 -7.90 -5.87 -9.01
CA GLY A 116 -8.17 -5.25 -10.31
C GLY A 116 -8.73 -3.82 -10.26
N LYS A 117 -8.91 -3.23 -9.07
CA LYS A 117 -9.31 -1.82 -8.90
C LYS A 117 -8.15 -0.95 -8.44
N ALA A 118 -7.34 -1.44 -7.52
CA ALA A 118 -6.22 -0.69 -6.96
C ALA A 118 -5.11 -0.48 -8.00
N HIS A 119 -4.62 0.74 -8.10
CA HIS A 119 -3.50 1.13 -8.96
C HIS A 119 -2.16 1.13 -8.22
N ALA A 120 -2.17 1.15 -6.90
CA ALA A 120 -1.01 1.01 -6.04
C ALA A 120 -1.01 -0.35 -5.33
N ASN A 121 0.11 -0.76 -4.74
CA ASN A 121 0.14 -1.90 -3.83
C ASN A 121 -0.71 -1.59 -2.60
N TYR A 122 -1.33 -2.62 -2.03
CA TYR A 122 -2.26 -2.41 -0.93
C TYR A 122 -2.18 -3.49 0.13
N ALA A 123 -2.49 -3.08 1.35
CA ALA A 123 -2.79 -3.95 2.47
C ALA A 123 -3.92 -3.35 3.30
N PHE A 124 -4.56 -4.17 4.12
CA PHE A 124 -5.70 -3.75 4.93
C PHE A 124 -5.49 -4.08 6.39
N TYR A 125 -5.97 -3.18 7.26
CA TYR A 125 -6.04 -3.42 8.69
C TYR A 125 -7.30 -4.21 9.04
N MET A 126 -7.17 -5.13 10.00
CA MET A 126 -8.29 -5.66 10.76
C MET A 126 -8.68 -4.65 11.84
N GLY A 127 -9.96 -4.40 12.02
CA GLY A 127 -10.46 -3.59 13.11
C GLY A 127 -10.63 -4.42 14.38
N SER A 128 -10.52 -3.78 15.53
CA SER A 128 -10.91 -4.35 16.82
C SER A 128 -12.24 -3.77 17.32
N SER A 129 -12.95 -4.55 18.08
CA SER A 129 -14.11 -4.17 18.88
C SER A 129 -14.02 -4.88 20.23
N ASN A 130 -14.93 -4.55 21.18
CA ASN A 130 -14.96 -5.24 22.45
C ASN A 130 -15.31 -6.75 22.31
N ASP A 131 -15.83 -7.18 21.15
CA ASP A 131 -16.43 -8.52 20.99
C ASP A 131 -15.68 -9.41 19.97
N ASN A 132 -14.62 -8.93 19.28
CA ASN A 132 -14.02 -9.68 18.17
C ASN A 132 -12.61 -10.23 18.41
N ILE A 133 -12.23 -10.42 19.66
CA ILE A 133 -10.88 -10.90 20.01
C ILE A 133 -10.54 -12.27 19.38
N ASP A 134 -11.52 -13.16 19.25
CA ASP A 134 -11.31 -14.48 18.66
C ASP A 134 -11.07 -14.41 17.15
N GLU A 135 -11.71 -13.46 16.46
CA GLU A 135 -11.43 -13.14 15.05
C GLU A 135 -9.98 -12.64 14.88
N ILE A 136 -9.53 -11.75 15.77
CA ILE A 136 -8.16 -11.25 15.75
C ILE A 136 -7.16 -12.38 15.96
N LYS A 137 -7.43 -13.29 16.92
CA LYS A 137 -6.57 -14.47 17.18
C LYS A 137 -6.56 -15.46 16.01
N SER A 138 -7.58 -15.47 15.16
CA SER A 138 -7.67 -16.35 14.00
C SER A 138 -6.81 -15.91 12.82
N LEU A 139 -6.30 -14.66 12.82
CA LEU A 139 -5.47 -14.13 11.74
C LEU A 139 -4.20 -14.94 11.54
N GLN A 140 -3.88 -15.18 10.28
CA GLN A 140 -2.62 -15.79 9.87
C GLN A 140 -1.62 -14.70 9.44
N VAL A 141 -0.35 -15.04 9.45
CA VAL A 141 0.70 -14.15 8.93
C VAL A 141 0.42 -13.83 7.46
N GLY A 142 0.29 -12.53 7.15
CA GLY A 142 -0.02 -12.03 5.81
C GLY A 142 -1.50 -11.77 5.54
N ASP A 143 -2.42 -12.09 6.43
CA ASP A 143 -3.84 -11.78 6.27
C ASP A 143 -4.09 -10.26 6.39
N ALA A 144 -3.48 -9.61 7.36
CA ALA A 144 -3.60 -8.18 7.62
C ALA A 144 -2.23 -7.51 7.76
N CYS A 145 -2.15 -6.21 7.46
CA CYS A 145 -0.94 -5.44 7.77
C CYS A 145 -0.84 -5.05 9.26
N GLY A 146 -1.93 -5.15 10.00
CA GLY A 146 -2.00 -4.90 11.42
C GLY A 146 -3.43 -4.92 11.95
N VAL A 147 -3.57 -4.72 13.25
CA VAL A 147 -4.87 -4.57 13.93
C VAL A 147 -5.02 -3.13 14.38
N LYS A 148 -6.12 -2.50 13.96
CA LYS A 148 -6.44 -1.12 14.33
C LYS A 148 -7.37 -1.09 15.52
N ILE A 149 -6.94 -0.41 16.59
CA ILE A 149 -7.72 -0.17 17.82
C ILE A 149 -8.11 1.30 17.86
N PHE A 150 -9.40 1.58 18.09
CA PHE A 150 -9.91 2.91 18.35
C PHE A 150 -10.23 3.03 19.83
N MET A 151 -9.40 3.72 20.59
CA MET A 151 -9.60 3.98 22.03
C MET A 151 -10.41 5.25 22.30
N GLY A 152 -10.82 5.95 21.27
CA GLY A 152 -11.66 7.14 21.29
C GLY A 152 -12.75 7.04 20.24
N ALA A 153 -13.55 8.10 20.08
CA ALA A 153 -14.65 8.13 19.11
C ALA A 153 -14.16 7.82 17.69
N SER A 154 -14.88 6.93 17.02
CA SER A 154 -14.65 6.55 15.62
C SER A 154 -15.97 6.41 14.87
N THR A 155 -15.91 6.24 13.55
CA THR A 155 -17.07 5.93 12.71
C THR A 155 -17.56 4.52 13.02
N GLY A 156 -18.83 4.37 13.35
CA GLY A 156 -19.44 3.08 13.68
C GLY A 156 -19.10 2.59 15.09
N ASN A 157 -19.42 1.32 15.38
CA ASN A 157 -19.18 0.69 16.69
C ASN A 157 -17.80 0.03 16.73
N LEU A 158 -16.73 0.84 16.65
CA LEU A 158 -15.34 0.40 16.66
C LEU A 158 -14.59 0.82 17.92
N LEU A 159 -15.31 1.37 18.91
CA LEU A 159 -14.68 1.77 20.16
C LEU A 159 -14.26 0.54 20.97
N VAL A 160 -13.01 0.53 21.41
CA VAL A 160 -12.49 -0.43 22.39
C VAL A 160 -12.16 0.35 23.65
N ASP A 161 -13.04 0.29 24.62
CA ASP A 161 -12.92 0.96 25.92
C ASP A 161 -12.68 -0.02 27.08
N ASP A 162 -12.79 -1.33 26.82
CA ASP A 162 -12.40 -2.36 27.76
C ASP A 162 -10.88 -2.52 27.78
N LEU A 163 -10.25 -2.02 28.85
CA LEU A 163 -8.80 -2.05 29.02
C LEU A 163 -8.23 -3.49 29.10
N SER A 164 -9.04 -4.48 29.47
CA SER A 164 -8.60 -5.88 29.51
C SER A 164 -8.27 -6.42 28.13
N LEU A 165 -8.96 -5.93 27.09
CA LEU A 165 -8.70 -6.32 25.70
C LEU A 165 -7.45 -5.66 25.14
N ILE A 166 -7.09 -4.47 25.59
CA ILE A 166 -5.88 -3.75 25.14
C ILE A 166 -4.61 -4.44 25.66
N HIS A 167 -4.68 -5.06 26.83
CA HIS A 167 -3.54 -5.74 27.44
C HIS A 167 -3.34 -7.20 26.96
N ILE A 168 -4.27 -7.73 26.20
CA ILE A 168 -4.16 -9.06 25.61
C ILE A 168 -3.37 -9.03 24.32
#